data_61363bdcaec5e54f485b2f994ce30753
#
_entry.id   61363bdcaec5e54f485b2f994ce30753
#
_cell.length_a   1.000
_cell.length_b   1.000
_cell.length_c   1.000
_cell.angle_alpha   90.00
_cell.angle_beta   90.00
_cell.angle_gamma   90.00
#
_symmetry.space_group_name_H-M   'P 1'
#
loop_
_entity.id
_entity.type
_entity.pdbx_description
1 polymer ?
#
loop_
_entity_poly.entity_id
_entity_poly.type
_entity_poly.pdbx_seq_one_letter_code
_entity_poly.pdbx_strand_id
1 'polypeptide(L)'
;MNKTMRSALTLGTVRNWLLAATLFCGVSVMTSCRKAPAQEENPVQQVESTELIRTSQSWDGVELPDYLQGRPELVAVKYVFPAGQKLGWHHHPVMNYGILVQGELTIIGQDGKEKVVHEGEAVVEMVNTIHHGENRGTKPVILYMFYLSQKDLPLAVQHPEIPLE
;
A
#
# COMPACT_ATOMS: atom_id res chain seq x y z
N MET A 1 -40.20 41.52 -11.68
CA MET A 1 -41.65 41.27 -11.75
C MET A 1 -41.97 40.21 -10.68
N ASN A 2 -42.41 40.66 -9.47
CA ASN A 2 -43.77 40.52 -8.92
C ASN A 2 -44.12 39.08 -8.53
N LYS A 3 -44.54 38.73 -7.33
CA LYS A 3 -45.30 39.36 -6.22
C LYS A 3 -45.26 38.40 -5.02
N THR A 4 -44.83 38.80 -3.83
CA THR A 4 -45.61 39.12 -2.60
C THR A 4 -47.03 38.50 -2.47
N MET A 5 -47.26 37.89 -1.28
CA MET A 5 -48.40 38.10 -0.38
C MET A 5 -48.35 37.02 0.71
N ARG A 6 -48.08 37.25 1.99
CA ARG A 6 -48.77 37.94 3.09
C ARG A 6 -50.11 37.33 3.46
N SER A 7 -50.22 37.19 4.76
CA SER A 7 -51.46 37.26 5.63
C SER A 7 -51.94 35.93 6.15
N ALA A 8 -52.44 35.73 7.39
CA ALA A 8 -52.68 36.62 8.52
C ALA A 8 -52.88 35.77 9.80
N LEU A 9 -52.70 36.41 10.93
CA LEU A 9 -53.10 36.00 12.27
C LEU A 9 -54.62 35.78 12.41
N THR A 10 -55.02 34.84 13.31
CA THR A 10 -56.24 35.03 14.09
C THR A 10 -56.03 34.57 15.53
N LEU A 11 -56.16 35.54 16.42
CA LEU A 11 -56.35 35.39 17.88
C LEU A 11 -57.77 34.83 18.13
N GLY A 12 -57.92 33.95 19.10
CA GLY A 12 -59.23 33.50 19.61
C GLY A 12 -59.12 33.19 21.09
N THR A 13 -59.78 34.00 21.84
CA THR A 13 -59.81 34.24 23.28
C THR A 13 -60.44 33.12 24.12
N VAL A 14 -59.83 32.88 25.29
CA VAL A 14 -60.30 32.66 26.68
C VAL A 14 -61.64 31.99 26.90
N ARG A 15 -61.66 30.93 27.72
CA ARG A 15 -62.61 30.85 28.81
C ARG A 15 -62.20 29.90 29.93
N ASN A 16 -62.05 30.46 31.15
CA ASN A 16 -61.87 29.74 32.43
C ASN A 16 -63.06 28.84 32.75
N TRP A 17 -62.78 27.65 33.24
CA TRP A 17 -63.63 27.01 34.25
C TRP A 17 -62.69 26.29 35.26
N LEU A 18 -62.74 26.84 36.47
CA LEU A 18 -62.26 26.19 37.70
C LEU A 18 -63.28 25.08 38.09
N LEU A 19 -62.79 23.91 38.36
CA LEU A 19 -63.43 23.00 39.32
C LEU A 19 -62.35 22.11 39.95
N ALA A 20 -62.25 22.23 41.25
CA ALA A 20 -61.41 21.43 42.12
C ALA A 20 -62.01 20.02 42.27
N ALA A 21 -61.14 19.01 42.38
CA ALA A 21 -61.35 17.96 43.41
C ALA A 21 -60.28 16.85 43.31
N THR A 22 -59.74 16.59 44.46
CA THR A 22 -59.27 15.33 45.07
C THR A 22 -57.97 14.68 44.59
N LEU A 23 -57.06 14.74 45.56
CA LEU A 23 -55.91 13.91 45.78
C LEU A 23 -56.16 12.42 45.53
N PHE A 24 -55.35 11.83 44.64
CA PHE A 24 -54.97 10.42 44.74
C PHE A 24 -53.49 10.26 44.45
N CYS A 25 -52.77 10.05 45.56
CA CYS A 25 -51.37 9.83 45.53
C CYS A 25 -51.11 8.39 45.07
N GLY A 26 -50.94 8.22 43.77
CA GLY A 26 -50.51 6.96 43.16
C GLY A 26 -49.04 7.10 42.77
N VAL A 27 -48.13 6.61 43.61
CA VAL A 27 -46.70 6.50 43.24
C VAL A 27 -46.56 5.39 42.21
N SER A 28 -46.66 5.72 40.94
CA SER A 28 -46.27 4.82 39.85
C SER A 28 -44.72 4.85 39.73
N VAL A 29 -44.10 3.82 40.30
CA VAL A 29 -42.70 3.54 40.06
C VAL A 29 -42.58 3.11 38.59
N MET A 30 -42.28 4.05 37.70
CA MET A 30 -41.88 3.78 36.35
C MET A 30 -40.48 3.17 36.40
N THR A 31 -40.40 1.83 36.42
CA THR A 31 -39.15 1.11 36.18
C THR A 31 -38.74 1.34 34.74
N SER A 32 -37.95 2.39 34.52
CA SER A 32 -37.35 2.67 33.22
C SER A 32 -36.30 1.58 32.98
N CYS A 33 -36.64 0.53 32.23
CA CYS A 33 -35.66 -0.36 31.65
C CYS A 33 -34.80 0.45 30.69
N ARG A 34 -33.70 1.01 31.18
CA ARG A 34 -32.62 1.50 30.32
C ARG A 34 -32.04 0.30 29.58
N LYS A 35 -32.43 0.17 28.31
CA LYS A 35 -31.75 -0.72 27.39
C LYS A 35 -30.27 -0.31 27.38
N ALA A 36 -29.38 -1.21 27.80
CA ALA A 36 -27.94 -0.99 27.70
C ALA A 36 -27.61 -0.62 26.25
N PRO A 37 -26.70 0.33 26.01
CA PRO A 37 -26.27 0.62 24.66
C PRO A 37 -25.72 -0.67 24.07
N ALA A 38 -26.21 -1.05 22.89
CA ALA A 38 -25.65 -2.15 22.12
C ALA A 38 -24.16 -1.81 21.92
N GLN A 39 -23.28 -2.69 22.40
CA GLN A 39 -21.86 -2.61 22.02
C GLN A 39 -21.85 -2.78 20.49
N GLU A 40 -21.40 -1.75 19.79
CA GLU A 40 -21.01 -1.88 18.39
C GLU A 40 -19.88 -2.90 18.37
N GLU A 41 -20.17 -4.12 17.92
CA GLU A 41 -19.13 -5.10 17.60
C GLU A 41 -18.32 -4.47 16.47
N ASN A 42 -17.08 -4.10 16.78
CA ASN A 42 -16.10 -3.70 15.77
C ASN A 42 -16.03 -4.86 14.75
N PRO A 43 -16.32 -4.61 13.46
CA PRO A 43 -16.23 -5.68 12.47
C PRO A 43 -14.82 -6.25 12.52
N VAL A 44 -14.69 -7.56 12.72
CA VAL A 44 -13.42 -8.27 12.67
C VAL A 44 -12.83 -7.98 11.29
N GLN A 45 -11.78 -7.17 11.26
CA GLN A 45 -11.07 -6.85 10.01
C GLN A 45 -10.48 -8.16 9.48
N GLN A 46 -10.95 -8.60 8.32
CA GLN A 46 -10.43 -9.80 7.67
C GLN A 46 -9.04 -9.50 7.10
N VAL A 47 -8.17 -10.54 7.11
CA VAL A 47 -6.86 -10.45 6.45
C VAL A 47 -7.08 -10.41 4.94
N GLU A 48 -6.59 -9.36 4.30
CA GLU A 48 -6.55 -9.25 2.85
C GLU A 48 -5.20 -9.74 2.32
N SER A 49 -5.20 -10.41 1.18
CA SER A 49 -3.98 -10.85 0.50
C SER A 49 -4.06 -10.49 -0.98
N THR A 50 -2.96 -9.95 -1.49
CA THR A 50 -2.82 -9.59 -2.91
C THR A 50 -1.55 -10.22 -3.46
N GLU A 51 -1.67 -10.96 -4.55
CA GLU A 51 -0.50 -11.47 -5.28
C GLU A 51 0.08 -10.31 -6.11
N LEU A 52 1.31 -9.90 -5.82
CA LEU A 52 1.97 -8.80 -6.52
C LEU A 52 2.59 -9.23 -7.85
N ILE A 53 3.13 -10.46 -7.90
CA ILE A 53 3.73 -11.01 -9.11
C ILE A 53 3.72 -12.54 -9.07
N ARG A 54 3.51 -13.16 -10.22
CA ARG A 54 3.71 -14.59 -10.47
C ARG A 54 4.27 -14.75 -11.87
N THR A 55 5.51 -15.22 -11.99
CA THR A 55 6.20 -15.33 -13.27
C THR A 55 7.30 -16.39 -13.22
N SER A 56 7.64 -16.97 -14.36
CA SER A 56 8.86 -17.74 -14.61
C SER A 56 9.86 -16.96 -15.46
N GLN A 57 9.62 -15.66 -15.68
CA GLN A 57 10.47 -14.79 -16.50
C GLN A 57 10.90 -13.56 -15.72
N SER A 58 12.09 -13.05 -16.03
CA SER A 58 12.54 -11.73 -15.62
C SER A 58 11.77 -10.62 -16.35
N TRP A 59 11.91 -9.38 -15.90
CA TRP A 59 11.15 -8.25 -16.43
C TRP A 59 11.35 -8.00 -17.93
N ASP A 60 12.46 -8.45 -18.51
CA ASP A 60 12.77 -8.34 -19.94
C ASP A 60 12.22 -9.49 -20.78
N GLY A 61 11.53 -10.45 -20.16
CA GLY A 61 10.89 -11.60 -20.80
C GLY A 61 11.76 -12.83 -20.96
N VAL A 62 12.96 -12.84 -20.38
CA VAL A 62 13.86 -13.99 -20.41
C VAL A 62 13.44 -15.02 -19.35
N GLU A 63 13.38 -16.31 -19.72
CA GLU A 63 13.09 -17.39 -18.79
C GLU A 63 14.11 -17.44 -17.65
N LEU A 64 13.62 -17.61 -16.41
CA LEU A 64 14.48 -17.80 -15.25
C LEU A 64 15.19 -19.15 -15.35
N PRO A 65 16.45 -19.22 -14.89
CA PRO A 65 17.16 -20.49 -14.86
C PRO A 65 16.57 -21.45 -13.83
N ASP A 66 16.94 -22.72 -13.92
CA ASP A 66 16.67 -23.71 -12.88
C ASP A 66 17.24 -23.25 -11.52
N TYR A 67 16.65 -23.75 -10.44
CA TYR A 67 17.19 -23.54 -9.11
C TYR A 67 18.60 -24.08 -8.96
N LEU A 68 19.44 -23.34 -8.24
CA LEU A 68 20.78 -23.78 -7.88
C LEU A 68 20.71 -25.12 -7.12
N GLN A 69 21.63 -26.03 -7.44
CA GLN A 69 21.64 -27.39 -6.88
C GLN A 69 22.35 -27.49 -5.51
N GLY A 70 22.87 -26.37 -5.00
CA GLY A 70 23.58 -26.30 -3.72
C GLY A 70 22.64 -26.08 -2.52
N ARG A 71 23.26 -25.94 -1.35
CA ARG A 71 22.54 -25.56 -0.14
C ARG A 71 22.03 -24.13 -0.27
N PRO A 72 20.72 -23.87 -0.15
CA PRO A 72 20.19 -22.53 -0.35
C PRO A 72 20.65 -21.55 0.73
N GLU A 73 20.92 -20.32 0.31
CA GLU A 73 21.12 -19.16 1.15
C GLU A 73 20.16 -18.07 0.67
N LEU A 74 19.27 -17.64 1.56
CA LEU A 74 18.31 -16.58 1.27
C LEU A 74 18.83 -15.28 1.85
N VAL A 75 18.93 -14.24 1.02
CA VAL A 75 19.43 -12.93 1.43
C VAL A 75 18.41 -11.86 1.12
N ALA A 76 18.10 -11.01 2.09
CA ALA A 76 17.26 -9.84 1.91
C ALA A 76 18.12 -8.57 2.06
N VAL A 77 18.04 -7.68 1.08
CA VAL A 77 18.79 -6.41 1.05
C VAL A 77 17.82 -5.25 0.91
N LYS A 78 18.00 -4.22 1.73
CA LYS A 78 17.33 -2.94 1.55
C LYS A 78 18.26 -1.98 0.82
N TYR A 79 17.84 -1.52 -0.34
CA TYR A 79 18.48 -0.44 -1.06
C TYR A 79 17.77 0.88 -0.81
N VAL A 80 18.54 1.94 -0.65
CA VAL A 80 18.05 3.33 -0.62
C VAL A 80 18.80 4.10 -1.68
N PHE A 81 18.11 4.52 -2.73
CA PHE A 81 18.67 5.35 -3.79
C PHE A 81 18.32 6.81 -3.50
N PRO A 82 19.27 7.67 -3.13
CA PRO A 82 19.03 9.10 -3.10
C PRO A 82 18.54 9.62 -4.46
N ALA A 83 17.93 10.80 -4.47
CA ALA A 83 17.49 11.44 -5.70
C ALA A 83 18.65 11.59 -6.70
N GLY A 84 18.44 11.21 -7.96
CA GLY A 84 19.41 11.28 -9.04
C GLY A 84 20.56 10.27 -8.97
N GLN A 85 20.54 9.32 -8.04
CA GLN A 85 21.60 8.31 -7.92
C GLN A 85 21.38 7.13 -8.86
N LYS A 86 22.52 6.61 -9.38
CA LYS A 86 22.60 5.41 -10.20
C LYS A 86 23.47 4.37 -9.50
N LEU A 87 23.13 3.08 -9.65
CA LEU A 87 24.07 1.99 -9.37
C LEU A 87 25.03 1.82 -10.55
N GLY A 88 26.21 1.28 -10.28
CA GLY A 88 27.12 0.82 -11.34
C GLY A 88 26.51 -0.32 -12.15
N TRP A 89 27.01 -0.50 -13.38
CA TRP A 89 26.69 -1.66 -14.19
C TRP A 89 27.08 -2.95 -13.47
N HIS A 90 26.16 -3.90 -13.39
CA HIS A 90 26.36 -5.17 -12.71
C HIS A 90 25.45 -6.25 -13.30
N HIS A 91 25.70 -7.50 -12.95
CA HIS A 91 24.76 -8.60 -13.16
C HIS A 91 24.59 -9.42 -11.89
N HIS A 92 23.50 -10.15 -11.80
CA HIS A 92 23.24 -11.10 -10.73
C HIS A 92 23.44 -12.52 -11.23
N PRO A 93 24.38 -13.32 -10.64
CA PRO A 93 24.53 -14.74 -10.99
C PRO A 93 23.45 -15.62 -10.35
N VAL A 94 22.55 -15.04 -9.58
CA VAL A 94 21.47 -15.73 -8.83
C VAL A 94 20.13 -15.07 -9.09
N MET A 95 19.06 -15.85 -9.02
CA MET A 95 17.71 -15.29 -9.12
C MET A 95 17.43 -14.33 -7.98
N ASN A 96 16.79 -13.22 -8.31
CA ASN A 96 16.34 -12.25 -7.34
C ASN A 96 15.04 -11.58 -7.77
N TYR A 97 14.28 -11.11 -6.80
CA TYR A 97 13.09 -10.32 -7.00
C TYR A 97 12.98 -9.26 -5.91
N GLY A 98 12.29 -8.18 -6.20
CA GLY A 98 12.15 -7.10 -5.26
C GLY A 98 10.76 -6.52 -5.19
N ILE A 99 10.54 -5.71 -4.14
CA ILE A 99 9.33 -4.90 -3.97
C ILE A 99 9.77 -3.47 -3.75
N LEU A 100 9.27 -2.57 -4.60
CA LEU A 100 9.50 -1.14 -4.44
C LEU A 100 8.48 -0.59 -3.43
N VAL A 101 8.97 -0.14 -2.29
CA VAL A 101 8.11 0.34 -1.19
C VAL A 101 8.02 1.85 -1.12
N GLN A 102 8.86 2.56 -1.89
CA GLN A 102 8.81 4.02 -2.01
C GLN A 102 9.44 4.49 -3.31
N GLY A 103 8.73 5.38 -3.99
CA GLY A 103 9.23 6.11 -5.16
C GLY A 103 9.10 5.37 -6.48
N GLU A 104 10.02 5.63 -7.41
CA GLU A 104 10.06 5.07 -8.75
C GLU A 104 11.51 4.77 -9.14
N LEU A 105 11.77 3.54 -9.55
CA LEU A 105 13.10 3.08 -9.99
C LEU A 105 13.06 2.73 -11.46
N THR A 106 14.04 3.20 -12.23
CA THR A 106 14.24 2.75 -13.61
C THR A 106 15.39 1.74 -13.63
N ILE A 107 15.13 0.56 -14.17
CA ILE A 107 16.14 -0.49 -14.43
C ILE A 107 16.45 -0.46 -15.90
N ILE A 108 17.74 -0.45 -16.26
CA ILE A 108 18.20 -0.31 -17.64
C ILE A 108 19.16 -1.46 -17.95
N GLY A 109 18.80 -2.25 -18.96
CA GLY A 109 19.64 -3.30 -19.52
C GLY A 109 20.74 -2.72 -20.42
N GLN A 110 21.87 -3.43 -20.56
CA GLN A 110 22.95 -3.02 -21.47
C GLN A 110 22.49 -2.94 -22.94
N ASP A 111 21.41 -3.63 -23.29
CA ASP A 111 20.76 -3.57 -24.61
C ASP A 111 19.88 -2.32 -24.81
N GLY A 112 19.81 -1.45 -23.82
CA GLY A 112 19.03 -0.22 -23.82
C GLY A 112 17.54 -0.40 -23.48
N LYS A 113 17.09 -1.60 -23.16
CA LYS A 113 15.72 -1.78 -22.64
C LYS A 113 15.60 -1.19 -21.26
N GLU A 114 14.45 -0.58 -20.98
CA GLU A 114 14.13 0.02 -19.69
C GLU A 114 12.88 -0.60 -19.07
N LYS A 115 12.89 -0.75 -17.75
CA LYS A 115 11.73 -1.08 -16.92
C LYS A 115 11.59 -0.02 -15.84
N VAL A 116 10.47 0.68 -15.83
CA VAL A 116 10.09 1.53 -14.70
C VAL A 116 9.28 0.69 -13.73
N VAL A 117 9.68 0.72 -12.46
CA VAL A 117 9.00 0.05 -11.33
C VAL A 117 8.43 1.13 -10.42
N HIS A 118 7.15 1.04 -10.08
CA HIS A 118 6.47 2.00 -9.23
C HIS A 118 6.28 1.48 -7.81
N GLU A 119 6.01 2.40 -6.89
CA GLU A 119 5.69 2.07 -5.50
C GLU A 119 4.56 1.03 -5.40
N GLY A 120 4.79 -0.03 -4.62
CA GLY A 120 3.89 -1.17 -4.45
C GLY A 120 4.08 -2.28 -5.49
N GLU A 121 4.84 -2.07 -6.55
CA GLU A 121 5.10 -3.09 -7.57
C GLU A 121 6.24 -4.03 -7.15
N ALA A 122 6.13 -5.28 -7.61
CA ALA A 122 7.19 -6.26 -7.55
C ALA A 122 7.89 -6.38 -8.92
N VAL A 123 9.19 -6.69 -8.90
CA VAL A 123 10.00 -6.91 -10.09
C VAL A 123 10.88 -8.16 -9.91
N VAL A 124 11.02 -8.96 -10.95
CA VAL A 124 12.03 -10.03 -11.03
C VAL A 124 13.13 -9.53 -11.96
N GLU A 125 14.36 -9.45 -11.44
CA GLU A 125 15.49 -8.94 -12.21
C GLU A 125 16.11 -10.01 -13.11
N MET A 126 16.92 -9.53 -14.06
CA MET A 126 17.62 -10.35 -15.03
C MET A 126 18.75 -11.15 -14.36
N VAL A 127 18.86 -12.43 -14.70
CA VAL A 127 19.96 -13.28 -14.25
C VAL A 127 21.07 -13.29 -15.31
N ASN A 128 22.33 -13.11 -14.90
CA ASN A 128 23.52 -13.08 -15.77
C ASN A 128 23.46 -12.03 -16.91
N THR A 129 22.58 -11.04 -16.82
CA THR A 129 22.46 -9.96 -17.80
C THR A 129 22.87 -8.64 -17.16
N ILE A 130 23.74 -7.91 -17.84
CA ILE A 130 24.30 -6.64 -17.33
C ILE A 130 23.23 -5.56 -17.38
N HIS A 131 23.03 -4.90 -16.24
CA HIS A 131 22.06 -3.82 -16.07
C HIS A 131 22.49 -2.89 -14.95
N HIS A 132 21.76 -1.80 -14.79
CA HIS A 132 21.87 -0.91 -13.64
C HIS A 132 20.49 -0.35 -13.27
N GLY A 133 20.35 0.11 -12.02
CA GLY A 133 19.17 0.83 -11.56
C GLY A 133 19.48 2.30 -11.33
N GLU A 134 18.52 3.19 -11.62
CA GLU A 134 18.65 4.61 -11.32
C GLU A 134 17.36 5.23 -10.78
N ASN A 135 17.54 6.16 -9.85
CA ASN A 135 16.47 7.02 -9.36
C ASN A 135 16.48 8.32 -10.16
N ARG A 136 15.60 8.45 -11.16
CA ARG A 136 15.42 9.68 -11.97
C ARG A 136 14.55 10.73 -11.26
N GLY A 137 13.99 10.39 -10.09
CA GLY A 137 13.10 11.26 -9.34
C GLY A 137 13.82 12.24 -8.41
N THR A 138 13.02 13.01 -7.67
CA THR A 138 13.50 14.04 -6.72
C THR A 138 13.40 13.59 -5.25
N LYS A 139 12.88 12.39 -4.98
CA LYS A 139 12.75 11.80 -3.66
C LYS A 139 13.55 10.49 -3.58
N PRO A 140 13.97 10.04 -2.39
CA PRO A 140 14.61 8.75 -2.25
C PRO A 140 13.71 7.60 -2.69
N VAL A 141 14.31 6.59 -3.32
CA VAL A 141 13.67 5.32 -3.65
C VAL A 141 14.07 4.29 -2.60
N ILE A 142 13.13 3.47 -2.15
CA ILE A 142 13.40 2.35 -1.23
C ILE A 142 12.93 1.06 -1.89
N LEU A 143 13.87 0.14 -2.07
CA LEU A 143 13.68 -1.16 -2.68
C LEU A 143 14.14 -2.26 -1.72
N TYR A 144 13.31 -3.28 -1.52
CA TYR A 144 13.71 -4.52 -0.86
C TYR A 144 13.92 -5.60 -1.91
N MET A 145 15.13 -6.15 -1.95
CA MET A 145 15.50 -7.25 -2.85
C MET A 145 15.70 -8.54 -2.07
N PHE A 146 15.25 -9.63 -2.63
CA PHE A 146 15.34 -10.98 -2.09
C PHE A 146 16.09 -11.87 -3.08
N TYR A 147 17.20 -12.44 -2.65
CA TYR A 147 18.08 -13.27 -3.46
C TYR A 147 17.92 -14.74 -3.09
N LEU A 148 17.72 -15.58 -4.10
CA LEU A 148 17.71 -17.04 -3.97
C LEU A 148 19.11 -17.54 -4.34
N SER A 149 20.01 -17.48 -3.38
CA SER A 149 21.44 -17.76 -3.55
C SER A 149 21.83 -19.13 -2.96
N GLN A 150 23.08 -19.44 -3.03
CA GLN A 150 23.75 -20.49 -2.26
C GLN A 150 25.04 -19.95 -1.68
N LYS A 151 25.54 -20.63 -0.65
CA LYS A 151 26.75 -20.25 0.05
C LYS A 151 27.92 -20.00 -0.93
N ASP A 152 28.68 -18.96 -0.65
CA ASP A 152 29.88 -18.54 -1.39
C ASP A 152 29.65 -17.99 -2.81
N LEU A 153 28.39 -17.75 -3.23
CA LEU A 153 28.08 -17.04 -4.46
C LEU A 153 27.89 -15.54 -4.20
N PRO A 154 28.46 -14.68 -5.05
CA PRO A 154 28.17 -13.24 -4.96
C PRO A 154 26.74 -12.95 -5.36
N LEU A 155 26.12 -11.96 -4.72
CA LEU A 155 24.77 -11.51 -5.07
C LEU A 155 24.78 -10.64 -6.34
N ALA A 156 25.90 -9.94 -6.60
CA ALA A 156 26.10 -9.13 -7.78
C ALA A 156 27.59 -9.11 -8.16
N VAL A 157 27.84 -9.06 -9.46
CA VAL A 157 29.19 -8.87 -10.04
C VAL A 157 29.21 -7.52 -10.74
N GLN A 158 30.12 -6.64 -10.32
CA GLN A 158 30.24 -5.27 -10.84
C GLN A 158 31.05 -5.22 -12.16
N HIS A 159 30.69 -4.28 -13.03
CA HIS A 159 31.32 -4.00 -14.32
C HIS A 159 31.86 -2.56 -14.38
N PRO A 160 32.87 -2.21 -13.58
CA PRO A 160 33.42 -0.85 -13.52
C PRO A 160 34.06 -0.38 -14.84
N GLU A 161 34.37 -1.30 -15.76
CA GLU A 161 34.85 -1.02 -17.10
C GLU A 161 33.81 -0.40 -18.03
N ILE A 162 32.52 -0.49 -17.68
CA ILE A 162 31.44 0.09 -18.45
C ILE A 162 31.07 1.45 -17.84
N PRO A 163 31.28 2.57 -18.58
CA PRO A 163 30.92 3.89 -18.04
C PRO A 163 29.41 4.05 -17.87
N LEU A 164 29.03 4.74 -16.81
CA LEU A 164 27.67 5.25 -16.67
C LEU A 164 27.59 6.60 -17.40
N GLU A 165 26.72 6.72 -18.36
CA GLU A 165 26.42 7.97 -19.06
C GLU A 165 25.52 8.91 -18.25
#